data_e0c6d3b78337dbba25579786b47e7eed
#
_entry.id   e0c6d3b78337dbba25579786b47e7eed
#
_cell.length_a   1.000
_cell.length_b   1.000
_cell.length_c   1.000
_cell.angle_alpha   90.00
_cell.angle_beta   90.00
_cell.angle_gamma   90.00
#
_symmetry.space_group_name_H-M   'P 1'
#
loop_
_entity.id
_entity.type
_entity.pdbx_description
1 polymer ?
#
loop_
_entity_poly.entity_id
_entity_poly.type
_entity_poly.pdbx_seq_one_letter_code
_entity_poly.pdbx_strand_id
1 'polypeptide(L)'
;MDIVKMEHVTKIYGSGDTRVWALDDVNLTVQKGESLAVVGASGSGKSTLLHVMGGVDTVTNGKVIVDDRDITTLKDEEMSVFRRRKIGFVFQSYHLIPVLTVEENIQMPILLDHKKPDREYIDHIIEMLG
;
A
#
# COMPACT_ATOMS: atom_id res chain seq x y z
N MET A 1 5.59 5.48 18.89
CA MET A 1 4.32 5.72 18.19
C MET A 1 4.20 4.71 17.06
N ASP A 2 3.16 3.92 17.11
CA ASP A 2 2.88 2.90 16.10
C ASP A 2 2.36 3.59 14.84
N ILE A 3 3.07 3.44 13.72
CA ILE A 3 2.64 3.98 12.43
C ILE A 3 1.77 2.99 11.65
N VAL A 4 2.04 1.71 11.81
CA VAL A 4 1.20 0.63 11.28
C VAL A 4 0.97 -0.41 12.37
N LYS A 5 -0.27 -0.86 12.51
CA LYS A 5 -0.65 -1.93 13.42
C LYS A 5 -1.63 -2.87 12.73
N MET A 6 -1.30 -4.14 12.72
CA MET A 6 -2.17 -5.21 12.24
C MET A 6 -2.62 -6.05 13.44
N GLU A 7 -3.92 -6.25 13.57
CA GLU A 7 -4.53 -7.01 14.66
C GLU A 7 -5.35 -8.15 14.09
N HIS A 8 -4.93 -9.37 14.37
CA HIS A 8 -5.62 -10.61 13.97
C HIS A 8 -6.01 -10.64 12.49
N VAL A 9 -5.09 -10.21 11.61
CA VAL A 9 -5.37 -10.08 10.19
C VAL A 9 -5.31 -11.42 9.50
N THR A 10 -6.41 -11.75 8.83
CA THR A 10 -6.54 -12.94 7.98
C THR A 10 -6.93 -12.51 6.58
N LYS A 11 -6.28 -13.08 5.57
CA LYS A 11 -6.63 -12.90 4.17
C LYS A 11 -6.76 -14.24 3.48
N ILE A 12 -7.96 -14.50 2.97
CA ILE A 12 -8.31 -15.73 2.27
C ILE A 12 -8.71 -15.37 0.84
N TYR A 13 -8.10 -16.03 -0.14
CA TYR A 13 -8.50 -15.97 -1.54
C TYR A 13 -9.22 -17.24 -1.94
N GLY A 14 -10.13 -17.12 -2.93
CA GLY A 14 -10.92 -18.25 -3.42
C GLY A 14 -12.12 -18.60 -2.54
N SER A 15 -12.79 -19.70 -2.88
CA SER A 15 -13.97 -20.18 -2.19
C SER A 15 -14.01 -21.71 -2.15
N GLY A 16 -14.73 -22.27 -1.17
CA GLY A 16 -14.86 -23.71 -1.01
C GLY A 16 -13.51 -24.42 -0.89
N ASP A 17 -13.29 -25.43 -1.70
CA ASP A 17 -12.08 -26.26 -1.66
C ASP A 17 -10.86 -25.59 -2.30
N THR A 18 -11.05 -24.46 -2.99
CA THR A 18 -9.96 -23.68 -3.63
C THR A 18 -9.46 -22.55 -2.76
N ARG A 19 -9.85 -22.48 -1.50
CA ARG A 19 -9.41 -21.44 -0.57
C ARG A 19 -7.91 -21.50 -0.31
N VAL A 20 -7.28 -20.32 -0.39
CA VAL A 20 -5.88 -20.12 -0.02
C VAL A 20 -5.81 -19.11 1.11
N TRP A 21 -5.25 -19.54 2.24
CA TRP A 21 -4.98 -18.69 3.39
C TRP A 21 -3.64 -17.97 3.16
N ALA A 22 -3.71 -16.78 2.58
CA ALA A 22 -2.50 -16.00 2.31
C ALA A 22 -1.93 -15.36 3.57
N LEU A 23 -2.80 -14.94 4.50
CA LEU A 23 -2.46 -14.47 5.85
C LEU A 23 -3.37 -15.17 6.84
N ASP A 24 -2.83 -15.60 7.95
CA ASP A 24 -3.56 -16.30 9.01
C ASP A 24 -3.21 -15.73 10.38
N ASP A 25 -4.13 -15.01 10.97
CA ASP A 25 -4.03 -14.40 12.30
C ASP A 25 -2.74 -13.58 12.51
N VAL A 26 -2.39 -12.73 11.54
CA VAL A 26 -1.17 -11.94 11.57
C VAL A 26 -1.31 -10.75 12.51
N ASN A 27 -0.37 -10.64 13.45
CA ASN A 27 -0.21 -9.49 14.35
C ASN A 27 1.16 -8.86 14.09
N LEU A 28 1.16 -7.57 13.78
CA LEU A 28 2.39 -6.84 13.43
C LEU A 28 2.25 -5.38 13.85
N THR A 29 3.33 -4.82 14.38
CA THR A 29 3.42 -3.39 14.69
C THR A 29 4.69 -2.84 14.07
N VAL A 30 4.58 -1.69 13.40
CA VAL A 30 5.71 -0.93 12.85
C VAL A 30 5.73 0.44 13.50
N GLN A 31 6.86 0.82 14.07
CA GLN A 31 7.04 2.10 14.73
C GLN A 31 7.33 3.21 13.72
N LYS A 32 6.99 4.44 14.05
CA LYS A 32 7.36 5.60 13.25
C LYS A 32 8.89 5.70 13.13
N GLY A 33 9.37 5.81 11.90
CA GLY A 33 10.81 5.87 11.59
C GLY A 33 11.50 4.51 11.49
N GLU A 34 10.77 3.41 11.70
CA GLU A 34 11.29 2.06 11.59
C GLU A 34 11.40 1.63 10.11
N SER A 35 12.43 0.86 9.81
CA SER A 35 12.57 0.11 8.57
C SER A 35 12.38 -1.37 8.83
N LEU A 36 11.39 -1.96 8.19
CA LEU A 36 11.04 -3.37 8.33
C LEU A 36 11.29 -4.13 7.04
N ALA A 37 12.01 -5.24 7.11
CA ALA A 37 12.16 -6.17 5.99
C ALA A 37 11.27 -7.40 6.19
N VAL A 38 10.46 -7.71 5.19
CA VAL A 38 9.61 -8.91 5.15
C VAL A 38 10.28 -9.93 4.23
N VAL A 39 10.72 -11.04 4.81
CA VAL A 39 11.45 -12.08 4.11
C VAL A 39 10.73 -13.42 4.22
N GLY A 40 10.94 -14.29 3.25
CA GLY A 40 10.34 -15.62 3.23
C GLY A 40 10.39 -16.24 1.83
N ALA A 41 10.01 -17.52 1.75
CA ALA A 41 9.93 -18.24 0.49
C ALA A 41 8.86 -17.65 -0.45
N SER A 42 8.99 -17.89 -1.75
CA SER A 42 7.96 -17.56 -2.73
C SER A 42 6.62 -18.20 -2.34
N GLY A 43 5.54 -17.43 -2.42
CA GLY A 43 4.21 -17.89 -2.03
C GLY A 43 3.92 -17.91 -0.52
N SER A 44 4.81 -17.32 0.31
CA SER A 44 4.61 -17.26 1.78
C SER A 44 3.69 -16.12 2.27
N GLY A 45 3.15 -15.30 1.35
CA GLY A 45 2.21 -14.23 1.69
C GLY A 45 2.85 -12.83 1.84
N LYS A 46 4.13 -12.65 1.51
CA LYS A 46 4.83 -11.35 1.64
C LYS A 46 4.15 -10.22 0.87
N SER A 47 3.82 -10.45 -0.40
CA SER A 47 3.15 -9.44 -1.23
C SER A 47 1.74 -9.14 -0.73
N THR A 48 1.01 -10.15 -0.29
CA THR A 48 -0.32 -9.98 0.33
C THR A 48 -0.23 -9.14 1.59
N LEU A 49 0.75 -9.38 2.45
CA LEU A 49 1.00 -8.59 3.64
C LEU A 49 1.19 -7.11 3.31
N LEU A 50 2.06 -6.80 2.35
CA LEU A 50 2.32 -5.42 1.92
C LEU A 50 1.09 -4.77 1.28
N HIS A 51 0.34 -5.51 0.46
CA HIS A 51 -0.89 -5.00 -0.17
C HIS A 51 -1.96 -4.66 0.86
N VAL A 52 -2.12 -5.49 1.87
CA VAL A 52 -3.08 -5.27 2.95
C VAL A 52 -2.64 -4.10 3.84
N MET A 53 -1.36 -4.02 4.20
CA MET A 53 -0.81 -2.89 4.97
C MET A 53 -0.95 -1.56 4.23
N GLY A 54 -0.74 -1.59 2.92
CA GLY A 54 -0.85 -0.41 2.06
C GLY A 54 -2.27 -0.07 1.61
N GLY A 55 -3.26 -0.83 2.04
CA GLY A 55 -4.66 -0.62 1.64
C GLY A 55 -4.93 -0.86 0.15
N VAL A 56 -4.04 -1.58 -0.53
CA VAL A 56 -4.23 -1.98 -1.94
C VAL A 56 -5.18 -3.16 -2.03
N ASP A 57 -5.21 -4.01 -1.02
CA ASP A 57 -6.14 -5.11 -0.89
C ASP A 57 -6.87 -5.04 0.47
N THR A 58 -8.02 -5.69 0.55
CA THR A 58 -8.85 -5.77 1.74
C THR A 58 -8.49 -6.97 2.60
N VAL A 59 -8.83 -6.92 3.88
CA VAL A 59 -8.72 -8.07 4.79
C VAL A 59 -9.99 -8.93 4.75
N THR A 60 -9.86 -10.21 5.02
CA THR A 60 -11.01 -11.10 5.28
C THR A 60 -11.50 -10.92 6.71
N ASN A 61 -10.58 -10.89 7.68
CA ASN A 61 -10.84 -10.58 9.09
C ASN A 61 -9.68 -9.77 9.67
N GLY A 62 -9.93 -9.14 10.81
CA GLY A 62 -8.95 -8.36 11.55
C GLY A 62 -8.97 -6.88 11.19
N LYS A 63 -8.00 -6.16 11.70
CA LYS A 63 -7.87 -4.71 11.53
C LYS A 63 -6.48 -4.32 11.06
N VAL A 64 -6.43 -3.31 10.23
CA VAL A 64 -5.18 -2.62 9.84
C VAL A 64 -5.33 -1.16 10.18
N ILE A 65 -4.49 -0.68 11.08
CA ILE A 65 -4.47 0.71 11.55
C ILE A 65 -3.21 1.35 10.99
N VAL A 66 -3.36 2.45 10.29
CA VAL A 66 -2.25 3.23 9.71
C VAL A 66 -2.42 4.68 10.11
N ASP A 67 -1.39 5.27 10.69
CA ASP A 67 -1.41 6.66 11.19
C ASP A 67 -2.66 6.92 12.06
N ASP A 68 -2.90 6.05 13.03
CA ASP A 68 -4.04 6.06 13.97
C ASP A 68 -5.44 5.89 13.33
N ARG A 69 -5.51 5.54 12.06
CA ARG A 69 -6.77 5.32 11.36
C ARG A 69 -6.96 3.86 10.97
N ASP A 70 -8.08 3.27 11.37
CA ASP A 70 -8.48 1.93 10.93
C ASP A 70 -8.90 1.98 9.45
N ILE A 71 -8.01 1.52 8.57
CA ILE A 71 -8.24 1.53 7.13
C ILE A 71 -9.20 0.42 6.66
N THR A 72 -9.48 -0.56 7.50
CA THR A 72 -10.43 -1.64 7.17
C THR A 72 -11.88 -1.18 7.17
N THR A 73 -12.17 -0.05 7.80
CA THR A 73 -13.50 0.57 7.85
C THR A 73 -13.78 1.56 6.73
N LEU A 74 -12.77 1.91 5.95
CA LEU A 74 -12.89 2.92 4.89
C LEU A 74 -13.62 2.36 3.67
N LYS A 75 -14.48 3.19 3.07
CA LYS A 75 -15.05 2.93 1.75
C LYS A 75 -13.99 3.13 0.66
N ASP A 76 -14.23 2.59 -0.53
CA ASP A 76 -13.28 2.62 -1.64
C ASP A 76 -12.78 4.02 -1.97
N GLU A 77 -13.67 5.02 -2.00
CA GLU A 77 -13.31 6.42 -2.25
C GLU A 77 -12.42 6.99 -1.15
N GLU A 78 -12.78 6.75 0.11
CA GLU A 78 -11.99 7.19 1.27
C GLU A 78 -10.63 6.53 1.30
N MET A 79 -10.58 5.22 0.96
CA MET A 79 -9.34 4.46 0.89
C MET A 79 -8.42 4.98 -0.22
N SER A 80 -8.97 5.34 -1.38
CA SER A 80 -8.21 5.94 -2.48
C SER A 80 -7.57 7.27 -2.08
N VAL A 81 -8.32 8.13 -1.39
CA VAL A 81 -7.80 9.40 -0.86
C VAL A 81 -6.73 9.16 0.21
N PHE A 82 -6.97 8.20 1.10
CA PHE A 82 -6.02 7.87 2.17
C PHE A 82 -4.69 7.36 1.60
N ARG A 83 -4.72 6.40 0.66
CA ARG A 83 -3.51 5.91 -0.01
C ARG A 83 -2.72 7.05 -0.65
N ARG A 84 -3.40 7.88 -1.42
CA ARG A 84 -2.80 8.99 -2.16
C ARG A 84 -2.06 9.98 -1.26
N ARG A 85 -2.56 10.18 -0.04
CA ARG A 85 -2.05 11.18 0.90
C ARG A 85 -1.09 10.64 1.95
N LYS A 86 -1.22 9.36 2.31
CA LYS A 86 -0.55 8.78 3.48
C LYS A 86 0.39 7.63 3.16
N ILE A 87 0.28 7.00 2.00
CA ILE A 87 1.01 5.79 1.66
C ILE A 87 1.76 5.99 0.34
N GLY A 88 3.07 5.73 0.34
CA GLY A 88 3.84 5.52 -0.88
C GLY A 88 3.99 4.03 -1.13
N PHE A 89 3.62 3.55 -2.31
CA PHE A 89 3.73 2.14 -2.68
C PHE A 89 4.61 1.99 -3.92
N VAL A 90 5.64 1.15 -3.83
CA VAL A 90 6.46 0.75 -4.98
C VAL A 90 6.10 -0.68 -5.35
N PHE A 91 5.48 -0.84 -6.51
CA PHE A 91 5.06 -2.15 -7.01
C PHE A 91 6.22 -2.92 -7.63
N GLN A 92 6.09 -4.24 -7.69
CA GLN A 92 7.05 -5.12 -8.35
C GLN A 92 7.07 -4.89 -9.87
N SER A 93 5.95 -4.51 -10.47
CA SER A 93 5.84 -4.06 -11.85
C SER A 93 5.59 -2.55 -11.90
N TYR A 94 5.91 -1.90 -13.03
CA TYR A 94 5.91 -0.43 -13.11
C TYR A 94 4.53 0.21 -13.00
N HIS A 95 3.47 -0.48 -13.37
CA HIS A 95 2.09 0.02 -13.37
C HIS A 95 1.91 1.36 -14.09
N LEU A 96 2.68 1.55 -15.17
CA LEU A 96 2.59 2.77 -15.99
C LEU A 96 1.34 2.76 -16.85
N ILE A 97 0.74 3.93 -17.02
CA ILE A 97 -0.39 4.13 -17.93
C ILE A 97 0.17 4.39 -19.34
N PRO A 98 -0.02 3.46 -20.31
CA PRO A 98 0.69 3.51 -21.59
C PRO A 98 0.35 4.71 -22.47
N VAL A 99 -0.86 5.26 -22.32
CA VAL A 99 -1.32 6.42 -23.11
C VAL A 99 -0.80 7.76 -22.57
N LEU A 100 -0.18 7.76 -21.41
CA LEU A 100 0.40 8.93 -20.78
C LEU A 100 1.91 9.00 -21.03
N THR A 101 2.44 10.22 -21.06
CA THR A 101 3.88 10.45 -21.09
C THR A 101 4.53 10.05 -19.76
N VAL A 102 5.86 9.97 -19.71
CA VAL A 102 6.62 9.74 -18.49
C VAL A 102 6.29 10.80 -17.44
N GLU A 103 6.30 12.07 -17.84
CA GLU A 103 5.99 13.20 -16.94
C GLU A 103 4.56 13.11 -16.40
N GLU A 104 3.59 12.80 -17.22
CA GLU A 104 2.18 12.63 -16.82
C GLU A 104 2.01 11.46 -15.85
N ASN A 105 2.70 10.34 -16.06
CA ASN A 105 2.71 9.22 -15.10
C ASN A 105 3.28 9.62 -13.75
N ILE A 106 4.37 10.39 -13.72
CA ILE A 106 5.00 10.87 -12.47
C ILE A 106 4.06 11.82 -11.73
N GLN A 107 3.38 12.71 -12.44
CA GLN A 107 2.52 13.73 -11.86
C GLN A 107 1.14 13.21 -11.44
N MET A 108 0.72 12.05 -11.95
CA MET A 108 -0.64 11.53 -11.80
C MET A 108 -1.15 11.52 -10.34
N PRO A 109 -0.42 11.04 -9.33
CA PRO A 109 -0.90 11.03 -7.96
C PRO A 109 -1.19 12.42 -7.40
N ILE A 110 -0.39 13.41 -7.82
CA ILE A 110 -0.53 14.80 -7.38
C ILE A 110 -1.77 15.43 -8.02
N LEU A 111 -1.96 15.19 -9.31
CA LEU A 111 -3.10 15.69 -10.07
C LEU A 111 -4.42 15.07 -9.57
N LEU A 112 -4.42 13.79 -9.24
CA LEU A 112 -5.58 13.10 -8.67
C LEU A 112 -5.97 13.65 -7.28
N ASP A 113 -5.04 14.24 -6.56
CA ASP A 113 -5.29 14.93 -5.28
C ASP A 113 -5.64 16.43 -5.48
N HIS A 114 -5.92 16.83 -6.73
CA HIS A 114 -6.25 18.21 -7.10
C HIS A 114 -5.19 19.25 -6.70
N LYS A 115 -3.94 18.81 -6.60
CA LYS A 115 -2.79 19.66 -6.28
C LYS A 115 -2.00 20.00 -7.54
N LYS A 116 -1.28 21.10 -7.49
CA LYS A 116 -0.35 21.48 -8.54
C LYS A 116 0.99 20.75 -8.33
N PRO A 117 1.55 20.09 -9.37
CA PRO A 117 2.87 19.49 -9.27
C PRO A 117 3.95 20.53 -8.95
N ASP A 118 4.84 20.20 -8.02
CA ASP A 118 6.05 20.95 -7.75
C ASP A 118 7.16 20.48 -8.69
N ARG A 119 7.47 21.29 -9.68
CA ARG A 119 8.44 20.96 -10.73
C ARG A 119 9.85 20.80 -10.16
N GLU A 120 10.27 21.69 -9.28
CA GLU A 120 11.60 21.61 -8.65
C GLU A 120 11.76 20.31 -7.85
N TYR A 121 10.74 19.94 -7.10
CA TYR A 121 10.75 18.70 -6.33
C TYR A 121 10.80 17.46 -7.24
N ILE A 122 10.03 17.44 -8.32
CA ILE A 122 10.04 16.34 -9.30
C ILE A 122 11.41 16.22 -9.96
N ASP A 123 11.97 17.32 -10.43
CA ASP A 123 13.30 17.35 -11.07
C ASP A 123 14.39 16.89 -10.09
N HIS A 124 14.32 17.29 -8.83
CA HIS A 124 15.24 16.84 -7.79
C HIS A 124 15.16 15.32 -7.57
N ILE A 125 13.96 14.76 -7.51
CA ILE A 125 13.78 13.30 -7.35
C ILE A 125 14.30 12.54 -8.57
N ILE A 126 14.03 13.03 -9.79
CA ILE A 126 14.54 12.41 -11.02
C ILE A 126 16.08 12.41 -11.01
N GLU A 127 16.69 13.52 -10.67
CA GLU A 127 18.15 13.64 -10.59
C GLU A 127 18.76 12.72 -9.53
N MET A 128 18.12 12.62 -8.36
CA MET A 128 18.57 11.74 -7.27
C MET A 128 18.48 10.25 -7.64
N LEU A 129 17.51 9.86 -8.44
CA LEU A 129 17.33 8.46 -8.87
C LEU A 129 18.17 8.10 -10.11
N GLY A 130 18.73 9.04 -10.82
CA GLY A 130 19.55 8.85 -12.04
C GLY A 130 18.71 8.97 -13.28
#